data_c4f438c5fd6e272d439b83becee93ec9
#
_entry.id   c4f438c5fd6e272d439b83becee93ec9
#
_cell.length_a   1.000
_cell.length_b   1.000
_cell.length_c   1.000
_cell.angle_alpha   90.00
_cell.angle_beta   90.00
_cell.angle_gamma   90.00
#
_symmetry.space_group_name_H-M   'P 1'
#
loop_
_entity.id
_entity.type
_entity.pdbx_description
1 polymer ?
#
loop_
_entity_poly.entity_id
_entity_poly.type
_entity_poly.pdbx_seq_one_letter_code
_entity_poly.pdbx_strand_id
1 'polypeptide(L)'
;WGGGSGAPGFMTPHLDDPANHYFRRLYVDAFRASQVARSLDLVDPTRVALVGHSQGGAQVAAVAGLAAMAGVPVSVACVDSPFLSCIRRSVDLAASGPYLEVVSWLRTHPYLVSRAFQTLNHFDIVHFARRASTRALFSVAMMDATCPPSTAWAAYNAWAGAAGGVTKDITVYPFAEHPAGEEVQTWNQLGLLDQILR
;
A
#
# COMPACT_ATOMS: atom_id res chain seq x y z
N TRP A 1 -3.63 -20.76 -10.74
CA TRP A 1 -3.88 -19.64 -9.81
C TRP A 1 -4.80 -20.12 -8.70
N GLY A 2 -4.27 -20.38 -7.52
CA GLY A 2 -5.03 -21.06 -6.45
C GLY A 2 -4.94 -20.38 -5.07
N GLY A 3 -4.56 -19.12 -4.99
CA GLY A 3 -4.48 -18.41 -3.72
C GLY A 3 -5.70 -17.53 -3.50
N GLY A 4 -6.63 -17.95 -2.68
CA GLY A 4 -7.60 -17.05 -2.07
C GLY A 4 -6.90 -16.07 -1.13
N SER A 5 -7.50 -14.90 -0.87
CA SER A 5 -6.94 -13.79 -0.09
C SER A 5 -6.60 -14.08 1.37
N GLY A 6 -6.65 -15.29 1.83
CA GLY A 6 -6.27 -15.73 3.16
C GLY A 6 -5.40 -16.99 3.18
N ALA A 7 -5.04 -17.52 2.01
CA ALA A 7 -4.19 -18.71 1.93
C ALA A 7 -2.71 -18.30 1.84
N PRO A 8 -1.80 -18.98 2.54
CA PRO A 8 -0.36 -18.82 2.33
C PRO A 8 0.00 -19.18 0.89
N GLY A 9 1.06 -18.58 0.34
CA GLY A 9 1.57 -18.92 -0.98
C GLY A 9 1.41 -17.84 -2.06
N PHE A 10 0.97 -16.61 -1.74
CA PHE A 10 0.88 -15.53 -2.72
C PHE A 10 2.14 -14.63 -2.76
N MET A 11 2.97 -14.66 -1.73
CA MET A 11 4.18 -13.84 -1.64
C MET A 11 5.34 -14.38 -2.46
N THR A 12 5.41 -15.70 -2.65
CA THR A 12 6.61 -16.37 -3.15
C THR A 12 6.55 -16.87 -4.60
N PRO A 13 5.38 -17.08 -5.23
CA PRO A 13 5.36 -17.44 -6.64
C PRO A 13 6.02 -16.36 -7.50
N HIS A 14 6.91 -16.78 -8.40
CA HIS A 14 7.60 -15.90 -9.35
C HIS A 14 8.47 -14.81 -8.69
N LEU A 15 9.12 -15.10 -7.55
CA LEU A 15 10.10 -14.19 -6.95
C LEU A 15 11.34 -13.94 -7.83
N ASP A 16 11.50 -14.67 -8.89
CA ASP A 16 12.54 -14.51 -9.92
C ASP A 16 12.05 -13.75 -11.17
N ASP A 17 10.72 -13.49 -11.27
CA ASP A 17 10.10 -12.87 -12.46
C ASP A 17 9.03 -11.84 -12.07
N PRO A 18 9.35 -10.54 -12.07
CA PRO A 18 8.40 -9.50 -11.72
C PRO A 18 7.23 -9.39 -12.70
N ALA A 19 7.38 -9.85 -13.94
CA ALA A 19 6.30 -9.78 -14.94
C ALA A 19 5.15 -10.73 -14.63
N ASN A 20 5.43 -11.86 -13.97
CA ASN A 20 4.44 -12.87 -13.60
C ASN A 20 4.10 -12.88 -12.10
N HIS A 21 4.72 -12.00 -11.31
CA HIS A 21 4.45 -11.92 -9.87
C HIS A 21 3.04 -11.41 -9.58
N TYR A 22 2.40 -11.97 -8.54
CA TYR A 22 1.03 -11.65 -8.11
C TYR A 22 0.76 -10.16 -7.95
N PHE A 23 1.67 -9.41 -7.33
CA PHE A 23 1.46 -7.99 -7.04
C PHE A 23 1.43 -7.10 -8.28
N ARG A 24 2.07 -7.49 -9.37
CA ARG A 24 1.93 -6.78 -10.64
C ARG A 24 0.47 -6.74 -11.08
N ARG A 25 -0.18 -7.91 -11.06
CA ARG A 25 -1.58 -8.03 -11.42
C ARG A 25 -2.47 -7.29 -10.44
N LEU A 26 -2.24 -7.46 -9.14
CA LEU A 26 -3.02 -6.81 -8.10
C LEU A 26 -3.06 -5.28 -8.27
N TYR A 27 -1.92 -4.64 -8.51
CA TYR A 27 -1.85 -3.18 -8.67
C TYR A 27 -2.48 -2.71 -9.99
N VAL A 28 -2.28 -3.46 -11.07
CA VAL A 28 -2.92 -3.15 -12.35
C VAL A 28 -4.44 -3.28 -12.25
N ASP A 29 -4.94 -4.33 -11.62
CA ASP A 29 -6.37 -4.55 -11.44
C ASP A 29 -6.99 -3.50 -10.50
N ALA A 30 -6.31 -3.10 -9.43
CA ALA A 30 -6.74 -2.02 -8.55
C ALA A 30 -6.81 -0.67 -9.30
N PHE A 31 -5.81 -0.35 -10.12
CA PHE A 31 -5.84 0.86 -10.96
C PHE A 31 -6.99 0.80 -11.97
N ARG A 32 -7.19 -0.31 -12.66
CA ARG A 32 -8.31 -0.50 -13.61
C ARG A 32 -9.67 -0.40 -12.92
N ALA A 33 -9.82 -0.99 -11.72
CA ALA A 33 -11.05 -0.86 -10.94
C ALA A 33 -11.37 0.61 -10.63
N SER A 34 -10.36 1.42 -10.32
CA SER A 34 -10.54 2.86 -10.12
C SER A 34 -10.99 3.58 -11.40
N GLN A 35 -10.53 3.14 -12.58
CA GLN A 35 -10.99 3.70 -13.86
C GLN A 35 -12.44 3.30 -14.16
N VAL A 36 -12.80 2.04 -13.90
CA VAL A 36 -14.20 1.57 -14.07
C VAL A 36 -15.12 2.33 -13.13
N ALA A 37 -14.74 2.53 -11.86
CA ALA A 37 -15.54 3.31 -10.92
C ALA A 37 -15.84 4.73 -11.46
N ARG A 38 -14.83 5.38 -12.07
CA ARG A 38 -14.97 6.72 -12.67
C ARG A 38 -15.88 6.78 -13.89
N SER A 39 -16.08 5.67 -14.59
CA SER A 39 -16.93 5.58 -15.77
C SER A 39 -18.41 5.35 -15.46
N LEU A 40 -18.76 5.20 -14.18
CA LEU A 40 -20.14 5.02 -13.75
C LEU A 40 -20.89 6.36 -13.75
N ASP A 41 -22.10 6.40 -14.27
CA ASP A 41 -22.93 7.62 -14.37
C ASP A 41 -23.22 8.29 -13.02
N LEU A 42 -23.16 7.52 -11.93
CA LEU A 42 -23.40 8.00 -10.57
C LEU A 42 -22.16 8.60 -9.90
N VAL A 43 -21.00 8.53 -10.54
CA VAL A 43 -19.71 8.95 -9.96
C VAL A 43 -19.23 10.23 -10.64
N ASP A 44 -18.93 11.24 -9.84
CA ASP A 44 -18.15 12.38 -10.31
C ASP A 44 -16.67 11.95 -10.47
N PRO A 45 -16.16 11.84 -11.71
CA PRO A 45 -14.80 11.34 -11.94
C PRO A 45 -13.69 12.27 -11.42
N THR A 46 -14.05 13.51 -11.06
CA THR A 46 -13.09 14.47 -10.50
C THR A 46 -13.02 14.40 -8.97
N ARG A 47 -13.97 13.72 -8.33
CA ARG A 47 -14.14 13.64 -6.87
C ARG A 47 -14.04 12.21 -6.36
N VAL A 48 -12.90 11.58 -6.60
CA VAL A 48 -12.66 10.18 -6.22
C VAL A 48 -11.60 10.09 -5.13
N ALA A 49 -11.97 9.45 -4.02
CA ALA A 49 -11.08 9.11 -2.92
C ALA A 49 -10.65 7.65 -2.98
N LEU A 50 -9.47 7.36 -2.45
CA LEU A 50 -8.95 6.01 -2.28
C LEU A 50 -8.78 5.74 -0.77
N VAL A 51 -9.32 4.64 -0.28
CA VAL A 51 -9.23 4.25 1.13
C VAL A 51 -8.83 2.79 1.22
N GLY A 52 -7.87 2.46 2.06
CA GLY A 52 -7.44 1.09 2.24
C GLY A 52 -6.52 0.85 3.42
N HIS A 53 -6.66 -0.33 4.00
CA HIS A 53 -5.87 -0.82 5.13
C HIS A 53 -4.99 -2.00 4.68
N SER A 54 -3.79 -2.11 5.24
CA SER A 54 -2.87 -3.23 5.01
C SER A 54 -2.59 -3.43 3.50
N GLN A 55 -2.97 -4.56 2.91
CA GLN A 55 -2.88 -4.79 1.47
C GLN A 55 -3.70 -3.77 0.68
N GLY A 56 -4.86 -3.35 1.20
CA GLY A 56 -5.64 -2.24 0.63
C GLY A 56 -4.89 -0.92 0.67
N GLY A 57 -4.17 -0.63 1.76
CA GLY A 57 -3.29 0.54 1.87
C GLY A 57 -2.16 0.52 0.83
N ALA A 58 -1.59 -0.66 0.57
CA ALA A 58 -0.63 -0.83 -0.51
C ALA A 58 -1.25 -0.54 -1.89
N GLN A 59 -2.46 -1.03 -2.14
CA GLN A 59 -3.18 -0.75 -3.38
C GLN A 59 -3.49 0.75 -3.53
N VAL A 60 -3.93 1.41 -2.47
CA VAL A 60 -4.15 2.87 -2.46
C VAL A 60 -2.89 3.62 -2.87
N ALA A 61 -1.76 3.31 -2.26
CA ALA A 61 -0.49 3.96 -2.58
C ALA A 61 -0.05 3.68 -4.03
N ALA A 62 -0.21 2.43 -4.49
CA ALA A 62 0.11 2.06 -5.87
C ALA A 62 -0.80 2.80 -6.87
N VAL A 63 -2.11 2.81 -6.63
CA VAL A 63 -3.09 3.51 -7.49
C VAL A 63 -2.85 5.00 -7.50
N ALA A 64 -2.56 5.63 -6.35
CA ALA A 64 -2.27 7.07 -6.29
C ALA A 64 -1.03 7.44 -7.13
N GLY A 65 0.04 6.63 -7.05
CA GLY A 65 1.24 6.82 -7.85
C GLY A 65 1.01 6.60 -9.35
N LEU A 66 0.26 5.56 -9.72
CA LEU A 66 -0.10 5.26 -11.12
C LEU A 66 -1.04 6.33 -11.69
N ALA A 67 -2.01 6.79 -10.90
CA ALA A 67 -2.94 7.86 -11.30
C ALA A 67 -2.20 9.17 -11.58
N ALA A 68 -1.26 9.56 -10.72
CA ALA A 68 -0.42 10.73 -10.94
C ALA A 68 0.39 10.62 -12.25
N MET A 69 0.98 9.45 -12.52
CA MET A 69 1.71 9.21 -13.78
C MET A 69 0.81 9.24 -15.02
N ALA A 70 -0.46 8.84 -14.88
CA ALA A 70 -1.45 8.84 -15.95
C ALA A 70 -2.23 10.16 -16.09
N GLY A 71 -1.96 11.16 -15.25
CA GLY A 71 -2.70 12.42 -15.23
C GLY A 71 -4.16 12.28 -14.77
N VAL A 72 -4.46 11.24 -13.99
CA VAL A 72 -5.81 10.95 -13.49
C VAL A 72 -5.96 11.56 -12.09
N PRO A 73 -6.98 12.42 -11.86
CA PRO A 73 -7.15 13.09 -10.57
C PRO A 73 -7.57 12.10 -9.48
N VAL A 74 -6.97 12.24 -8.29
CA VAL A 74 -7.41 11.59 -7.05
C VAL A 74 -7.54 12.70 -6.01
N SER A 75 -8.68 12.82 -5.36
CA SER A 75 -8.96 13.90 -4.41
C SER A 75 -8.20 13.70 -3.10
N VAL A 76 -8.18 12.48 -2.58
CA VAL A 76 -7.47 12.12 -1.35
C VAL A 76 -7.18 10.62 -1.31
N ALA A 77 -6.09 10.25 -0.65
CA ALA A 77 -5.69 8.87 -0.38
C ALA A 77 -5.60 8.64 1.13
N CYS A 78 -6.36 7.68 1.65
CA CYS A 78 -6.25 7.21 3.04
C CYS A 78 -5.50 5.88 3.05
N VAL A 79 -4.33 5.86 3.67
CA VAL A 79 -3.36 4.75 3.60
C VAL A 79 -3.08 4.25 5.02
N ASP A 80 -3.77 3.18 5.42
CA ASP A 80 -3.71 2.68 6.79
C ASP A 80 -2.80 1.46 6.93
N SER A 81 -1.86 1.50 7.88
CA SER A 81 -0.91 0.43 8.18
C SER A 81 -0.46 -0.33 6.93
N PRO A 82 0.11 0.35 5.92
CA PRO A 82 0.24 -0.19 4.58
C PRO A 82 1.20 -1.38 4.53
N PHE A 83 0.75 -2.46 3.88
CA PHE A 83 1.58 -3.58 3.50
C PHE A 83 2.49 -3.21 2.31
N LEU A 84 3.50 -4.04 1.98
CA LEU A 84 4.43 -3.85 0.86
C LEU A 84 5.20 -2.52 0.88
N SER A 85 5.40 -1.95 2.05
CA SER A 85 6.21 -0.74 2.24
C SER A 85 7.61 -1.11 2.73
N CYS A 86 8.64 -0.56 2.09
CA CYS A 86 10.04 -0.84 2.43
C CYS A 86 10.27 -2.35 2.60
N ILE A 87 9.92 -3.12 1.58
CA ILE A 87 9.69 -4.58 1.65
C ILE A 87 10.89 -5.32 2.27
N ARG A 88 12.12 -4.95 1.92
CA ARG A 88 13.31 -5.57 2.52
C ARG A 88 13.28 -5.45 4.04
N ARG A 89 13.04 -4.25 4.55
CA ARG A 89 12.96 -3.98 5.99
C ARG A 89 11.76 -4.69 6.62
N SER A 90 10.63 -4.75 5.93
CA SER A 90 9.46 -5.48 6.40
C SER A 90 9.75 -6.97 6.58
N VAL A 91 10.43 -7.59 5.63
CA VAL A 91 10.85 -9.01 5.71
C VAL A 91 11.84 -9.24 6.87
N ASP A 92 12.73 -8.27 7.12
CA ASP A 92 13.73 -8.39 8.21
C ASP A 92 13.09 -8.19 9.60
N LEU A 93 11.98 -7.47 9.75
CA LEU A 93 11.39 -7.05 11.03
C LEU A 93 10.07 -7.72 11.39
N ALA A 94 9.27 -8.15 10.42
CA ALA A 94 7.94 -8.68 10.68
C ALA A 94 8.01 -9.95 11.54
N ALA A 95 7.18 -10.00 12.57
CA ALA A 95 7.07 -11.14 13.47
C ALA A 95 5.81 -11.99 13.20
N SER A 96 4.94 -11.51 12.32
CA SER A 96 3.71 -12.20 11.91
C SER A 96 3.35 -11.89 10.46
N GLY A 97 2.33 -12.58 9.94
CA GLY A 97 1.74 -12.30 8.65
C GLY A 97 2.57 -12.74 7.44
N PRO A 98 2.23 -12.21 6.24
CA PRO A 98 2.72 -12.76 4.98
C PRO A 98 4.23 -12.61 4.73
N TYR A 99 4.92 -11.68 5.36
CA TYR A 99 6.36 -11.56 5.18
C TYR A 99 7.14 -12.78 5.66
N LEU A 100 6.61 -13.53 6.66
CA LEU A 100 7.21 -14.78 7.12
C LEU A 100 7.25 -15.86 6.03
N GLU A 101 6.37 -15.79 5.06
CA GLU A 101 6.38 -16.66 3.89
C GLU A 101 7.65 -16.42 3.04
N VAL A 102 7.98 -15.15 2.83
CA VAL A 102 9.22 -14.76 2.13
C VAL A 102 10.45 -15.23 2.92
N VAL A 103 10.46 -15.02 4.24
CA VAL A 103 11.56 -15.51 5.12
C VAL A 103 11.74 -17.02 4.99
N SER A 104 10.63 -17.78 5.06
CA SER A 104 10.67 -19.24 4.94
C SER A 104 11.20 -19.68 3.58
N TRP A 105 10.77 -19.03 2.51
CA TRP A 105 11.23 -19.33 1.15
C TRP A 105 12.73 -19.02 0.99
N LEU A 106 13.19 -17.87 1.49
CA LEU A 106 14.59 -17.45 1.39
C LEU A 106 15.54 -18.39 2.17
N ARG A 107 15.08 -18.96 3.28
CA ARG A 107 15.86 -19.98 4.04
C ARG A 107 16.19 -21.21 3.19
N THR A 108 15.28 -21.59 2.29
CA THR A 108 15.47 -22.76 1.41
C THR A 108 16.12 -22.39 0.07
N HIS A 109 16.21 -21.09 -0.25
CA HIS A 109 16.76 -20.58 -1.50
C HIS A 109 17.84 -19.50 -1.27
N PRO A 110 18.92 -19.77 -0.53
CA PRO A 110 19.89 -18.76 -0.11
C PRO A 110 20.60 -18.06 -1.27
N TYR A 111 20.72 -18.71 -2.42
CA TYR A 111 21.36 -18.15 -3.63
C TYR A 111 20.45 -17.22 -4.42
N LEU A 112 19.14 -17.20 -4.12
CA LEU A 112 18.16 -16.37 -4.81
C LEU A 112 17.77 -15.10 -4.03
N VAL A 113 18.35 -14.86 -2.86
CA VAL A 113 18.00 -13.70 -2.00
C VAL A 113 18.05 -12.38 -2.77
N SER A 114 19.13 -12.12 -3.47
CA SER A 114 19.28 -10.88 -4.23
C SER A 114 18.22 -10.76 -5.33
N ARG A 115 17.95 -11.85 -6.05
CA ARG A 115 16.97 -11.87 -7.13
C ARG A 115 15.55 -11.68 -6.62
N ALA A 116 15.19 -12.35 -5.52
CA ALA A 116 13.89 -12.20 -4.89
C ALA A 116 13.62 -10.75 -4.47
N PHE A 117 14.58 -10.08 -3.83
CA PHE A 117 14.41 -8.69 -3.45
C PHE A 117 14.45 -7.72 -4.63
N GLN A 118 15.16 -8.02 -5.71
CA GLN A 118 15.05 -7.26 -6.96
C GLN A 118 13.62 -7.32 -7.51
N THR A 119 12.98 -8.50 -7.52
CA THR A 119 11.60 -8.67 -7.95
C THR A 119 10.63 -7.93 -7.02
N LEU A 120 10.72 -8.14 -5.71
CA LEU A 120 9.84 -7.50 -4.73
C LEU A 120 9.96 -5.97 -4.74
N ASN A 121 11.13 -5.43 -5.02
CA ASN A 121 11.36 -3.99 -5.10
C ASN A 121 10.50 -3.30 -6.19
N HIS A 122 10.09 -4.02 -7.24
CA HIS A 122 9.15 -3.47 -8.23
C HIS A 122 7.76 -3.17 -7.64
N PHE A 123 7.41 -3.81 -6.54
CA PHE A 123 6.11 -3.69 -5.88
C PHE A 123 6.18 -2.93 -4.57
N ASP A 124 7.35 -2.43 -4.19
CA ASP A 124 7.49 -1.61 -2.99
C ASP A 124 6.75 -0.29 -3.15
N ILE A 125 5.76 -0.07 -2.29
CA ILE A 125 4.89 1.11 -2.38
C ILE A 125 5.61 2.42 -2.13
N VAL A 126 6.79 2.42 -1.55
CA VAL A 126 7.64 3.62 -1.39
C VAL A 126 7.91 4.27 -2.75
N HIS A 127 8.08 3.48 -3.81
CA HIS A 127 8.28 3.99 -5.16
C HIS A 127 7.04 4.65 -5.76
N PHE A 128 5.86 4.12 -5.47
CA PHE A 128 4.58 4.69 -5.89
C PHE A 128 4.21 5.92 -5.06
N ALA A 129 4.39 5.84 -3.74
CA ALA A 129 4.19 6.95 -2.82
C ALA A 129 4.99 8.18 -3.23
N ARG A 130 6.25 8.00 -3.66
CA ARG A 130 7.10 9.09 -4.16
C ARG A 130 6.51 9.81 -5.37
N ARG A 131 5.73 9.12 -6.19
CA ARG A 131 5.11 9.65 -7.42
C ARG A 131 3.71 10.20 -7.20
N ALA A 132 3.08 9.87 -6.07
CA ALA A 132 1.76 10.39 -5.74
C ALA A 132 1.77 11.93 -5.72
N SER A 133 0.67 12.53 -6.13
CA SER A 133 0.48 14.00 -6.17
C SER A 133 -0.78 14.45 -5.48
N THR A 134 -1.41 13.57 -4.69
CA THR A 134 -2.66 13.82 -3.99
C THR A 134 -2.45 13.98 -2.48
N ARG A 135 -3.37 14.72 -1.83
CA ARG A 135 -3.44 14.77 -0.36
C ARG A 135 -3.55 13.36 0.22
N ALA A 136 -2.89 13.12 1.36
CA ALA A 136 -2.95 11.83 2.02
C ALA A 136 -3.18 11.92 3.51
N LEU A 137 -3.93 10.94 4.04
CA LEU A 137 -4.01 10.62 5.46
C LEU A 137 -3.48 9.21 5.66
N PHE A 138 -2.42 9.09 6.44
CA PHE A 138 -1.86 7.80 6.85
C PHE A 138 -2.32 7.43 8.25
N SER A 139 -2.27 6.16 8.57
CA SER A 139 -2.23 5.69 9.95
C SER A 139 -1.09 4.70 10.17
N VAL A 140 -0.61 4.67 11.41
CA VAL A 140 0.41 3.73 11.85
C VAL A 140 0.11 3.21 13.25
N ALA A 141 0.16 1.89 13.42
CA ALA A 141 0.05 1.19 14.68
C ALA A 141 1.45 0.85 15.20
N MET A 142 1.80 1.33 16.39
CA MET A 142 3.18 1.22 16.89
C MET A 142 3.55 -0.17 17.40
N MET A 143 2.56 -1.04 17.66
CA MET A 143 2.75 -2.43 18.05
C MET A 143 2.47 -3.43 16.91
N ASP A 144 2.43 -2.95 15.67
CA ASP A 144 2.14 -3.78 14.49
C ASP A 144 3.30 -4.75 14.19
N ALA A 145 3.03 -6.03 14.39
CA ALA A 145 3.97 -7.13 14.12
C ALA A 145 3.89 -7.64 12.67
N THR A 146 2.87 -7.25 11.91
CA THR A 146 2.64 -7.65 10.52
C THR A 146 3.23 -6.65 9.54
N CYS A 147 2.90 -5.35 9.71
CA CYS A 147 3.44 -4.24 8.93
C CYS A 147 4.26 -3.34 9.86
N PRO A 148 5.55 -3.59 10.06
CA PRO A 148 6.35 -2.89 11.06
C PRO A 148 6.24 -1.36 10.94
N PRO A 149 6.01 -0.61 12.04
CA PRO A 149 5.69 0.81 12.00
C PRO A 149 6.67 1.66 11.17
N SER A 150 7.96 1.35 11.27
CA SER A 150 9.00 2.06 10.52
C SER A 150 8.84 1.97 8.99
N THR A 151 8.12 0.97 8.51
CA THR A 151 7.87 0.79 7.07
C THR A 151 6.67 1.62 6.60
N ALA A 152 5.65 1.81 7.44
CA ALA A 152 4.58 2.79 7.20
C ALA A 152 5.14 4.21 7.13
N TRP A 153 6.05 4.57 8.05
CA TRP A 153 6.77 5.84 8.03
C TRP A 153 7.60 6.02 6.76
N ALA A 154 8.18 4.95 6.20
CA ALA A 154 8.93 5.04 4.94
C ALA A 154 8.03 5.48 3.78
N ALA A 155 6.83 4.90 3.64
CA ALA A 155 5.86 5.32 2.62
C ALA A 155 5.37 6.75 2.86
N TYR A 156 5.03 7.10 4.11
CA TYR A 156 4.62 8.45 4.48
C TYR A 156 5.69 9.49 4.12
N ASN A 157 6.93 9.25 4.50
CA ASN A 157 8.03 10.18 4.24
C ASN A 157 8.29 10.34 2.73
N ALA A 158 8.13 9.27 1.97
CA ALA A 158 8.31 9.28 0.52
C ALA A 158 7.14 9.95 -0.23
N TRP A 159 5.95 10.05 0.38
CA TRP A 159 4.74 10.53 -0.28
C TRP A 159 4.93 11.91 -0.91
N ALA A 160 4.57 12.01 -2.18
CA ALA A 160 4.67 13.22 -2.99
C ALA A 160 6.09 13.81 -3.10
N GLY A 161 7.14 13.02 -2.88
CA GLY A 161 8.52 13.48 -2.94
C GLY A 161 8.94 14.00 -4.32
N ALA A 162 8.27 13.58 -5.40
CA ALA A 162 8.52 14.07 -6.76
C ALA A 162 7.69 15.32 -7.08
N ALA A 163 6.49 15.47 -6.51
CA ALA A 163 5.59 16.59 -6.78
C ALA A 163 5.89 17.82 -5.90
N GLY A 164 6.27 17.58 -4.63
CA GLY A 164 6.44 18.63 -3.63
C GLY A 164 5.12 19.30 -3.22
N GLY A 165 5.09 19.96 -2.06
CA GLY A 165 3.99 20.84 -1.64
C GLY A 165 2.63 20.18 -1.37
N VAL A 166 2.55 18.85 -1.35
CA VAL A 166 1.31 18.10 -1.10
C VAL A 166 1.09 17.98 0.41
N THR A 167 -0.12 18.28 0.86
CA THR A 167 -0.52 18.09 2.26
C THR A 167 -0.64 16.59 2.57
N LYS A 168 0.01 16.16 3.63
CA LYS A 168 -0.09 14.80 4.16
C LYS A 168 -0.04 14.81 5.68
N ASP A 169 -0.87 13.96 6.27
CA ASP A 169 -0.98 13.78 7.71
C ASP A 169 -0.83 12.30 8.07
N ILE A 170 -0.42 12.01 9.31
CA ILE A 170 -0.33 10.65 9.83
C ILE A 170 -0.88 10.57 11.24
N THR A 171 -1.84 9.68 11.47
CA THR A 171 -2.34 9.36 12.80
C THR A 171 -1.53 8.22 13.40
N VAL A 172 -0.99 8.43 14.59
CA VAL A 172 -0.18 7.44 15.31
C VAL A 172 -1.00 6.82 16.42
N TYR A 173 -1.07 5.49 16.44
CA TYR A 173 -1.73 4.70 17.47
C TYR A 173 -0.68 3.95 18.31
N PRO A 174 -0.25 4.51 19.46
CA PRO A 174 0.92 4.00 20.21
C PRO A 174 0.79 2.56 20.71
N PHE A 175 -0.43 2.13 21.03
CA PHE A 175 -0.71 0.83 21.63
C PHE A 175 -1.56 -0.08 20.73
N ALA A 176 -1.81 0.32 19.49
CA ALA A 176 -2.54 -0.50 18.54
C ALA A 176 -1.63 -1.51 17.85
N GLU A 177 -2.20 -2.66 17.55
CA GLU A 177 -1.67 -3.67 16.65
C GLU A 177 -2.09 -3.37 15.20
N HIS A 178 -1.98 -4.35 14.31
CA HIS A 178 -2.24 -4.21 12.88
C HIS A 178 -3.56 -3.50 12.48
N PRO A 179 -4.71 -3.62 13.20
CA PRO A 179 -5.94 -2.90 12.87
C PRO A 179 -5.87 -1.36 12.99
N ALA A 180 -4.82 -0.80 13.61
CA ALA A 180 -4.48 0.63 13.59
C ALA A 180 -5.64 1.60 13.83
N GLY A 181 -6.22 1.57 15.03
CA GLY A 181 -7.23 2.55 15.48
C GLY A 181 -8.66 2.26 15.04
N GLU A 182 -8.89 1.19 14.24
CA GLU A 182 -10.22 0.66 13.92
C GLU A 182 -11.28 1.74 13.62
N GLU A 183 -12.32 1.84 14.44
CA GLU A 183 -13.42 2.80 14.27
C GLU A 183 -12.95 4.27 14.35
N VAL A 184 -12.00 4.57 15.24
CA VAL A 184 -11.48 5.94 15.39
C VAL A 184 -10.82 6.42 14.10
N GLN A 185 -10.05 5.56 13.45
CA GLN A 185 -9.44 5.88 12.16
C GLN A 185 -10.51 6.04 11.06
N THR A 186 -11.52 5.20 11.07
CA THR A 186 -12.67 5.32 10.15
C THR A 186 -13.37 6.68 10.31
N TRP A 187 -13.59 7.15 11.52
CA TRP A 187 -14.19 8.48 11.76
C TRP A 187 -13.27 9.61 11.29
N ASN A 188 -11.96 9.51 11.49
CA ASN A 188 -11.00 10.47 10.98
C ASN A 188 -11.04 10.55 9.44
N GLN A 189 -11.12 9.40 8.78
CA GLN A 189 -11.26 9.32 7.32
C GLN A 189 -12.57 9.93 6.84
N LEU A 190 -13.71 9.57 7.43
CA LEU A 190 -15.02 10.12 7.07
C LEU A 190 -15.05 11.64 7.22
N GLY A 191 -14.50 12.19 8.30
CA GLY A 191 -14.38 13.63 8.49
C GLY A 191 -13.54 14.31 7.41
N LEU A 192 -12.44 13.70 7.00
CA LEU A 192 -11.60 14.20 5.92
C LEU A 192 -12.31 14.11 4.56
N LEU A 193 -12.96 12.99 4.26
CA LEU A 193 -13.71 12.78 3.02
C LEU A 193 -14.84 13.78 2.88
N ASP A 194 -15.58 14.03 3.96
CA ASP A 194 -16.65 15.02 3.99
C ASP A 194 -16.15 16.43 3.66
N GLN A 195 -14.98 16.81 4.16
CA GLN A 195 -14.36 18.12 3.85
C GLN A 195 -13.89 18.27 2.39
N ILE A 196 -13.44 17.18 1.77
CA ILE A 196 -12.78 17.21 0.46
C ILE A 196 -13.76 16.91 -0.67
N LEU A 197 -14.77 16.07 -0.42
CA LEU A 197 -15.69 15.59 -1.44
C LEU A 197 -17.03 16.38 -1.48
N ARG A 198 -17.23 17.35 -0.60
CA ARG A 198 -18.33 18.32 -0.71
C ARG A 198 -17.95 19.41 -1.69
#